data_3b101d463b5dc318b4537f48b3f897e5
#
_entry.id   3b101d463b5dc318b4537f48b3f897e5
#
_cell.length_a   1.000
_cell.length_b   1.000
_cell.length_c   1.000
_cell.angle_alpha   90.00
_cell.angle_beta   90.00
_cell.angle_gamma   90.00
#
_symmetry.space_group_name_H-M   'P 1'
#
loop_
_entity.id
_entity.type
_entity.pdbx_description
1 polymer ?
#
loop_
_entity_poly.entity_id
_entity_poly.type
_entity_poly.pdbx_seq_one_letter_code
_entity_poly.pdbx_strand_id
1 'polypeptide(L)'
;MFVLNPKQVTGICDEIINSGYGKVLNFWAYARIDTLNDDEMLKKMLKAGIRWLALGIESSSKHVRDGVVKGRFDNFDIEGIVKKVRDMGFYVGANYIFGLPDDNFDSMKETLDLSLRVNSEWANFYSGMAYPGSQLYPMAKNKKWTLPDDKNGPGWIGYSQHSYQTLPLRTEHIKGSEVLEFRDKAFDAYFKSQDYLSMVKKTFDEQTASHIEKMSSHKLK
;
A
#
# COMPACT_ATOMS: atom_id res chain seq x y z
N MET A 1 1.99 -13.26 -1.77
CA MET A 1 3.11 -12.29 -1.71
C MET A 1 4.33 -12.96 -2.30
N PHE A 2 5.00 -12.33 -3.26
CA PHE A 2 6.09 -12.96 -4.03
C PHE A 2 7.37 -13.08 -3.21
N VAL A 3 7.81 -12.01 -2.55
CA VAL A 3 9.10 -11.97 -1.84
C VAL A 3 8.97 -12.52 -0.40
N LEU A 4 8.59 -13.78 -0.24
CA LEU A 4 8.53 -14.46 1.07
C LEU A 4 9.51 -15.62 1.20
N ASN A 5 9.81 -16.27 0.10
CA ASN A 5 10.71 -17.43 0.06
C ASN A 5 11.86 -17.14 -0.90
N PRO A 6 13.05 -16.77 -0.39
CA PRO A 6 14.19 -16.42 -1.25
C PRO A 6 14.57 -17.50 -2.26
N LYS A 7 14.49 -18.78 -1.89
CA LYS A 7 14.79 -19.90 -2.80
C LYS A 7 13.82 -19.95 -3.98
N GLN A 8 12.52 -19.74 -3.72
CA GLN A 8 11.51 -19.71 -4.78
C GLN A 8 11.67 -18.48 -5.66
N VAL A 9 11.92 -17.31 -5.07
CA VAL A 9 12.15 -16.06 -5.81
C VAL A 9 13.34 -16.19 -6.73
N THR A 10 14.48 -16.65 -6.22
CA THR A 10 15.70 -16.81 -7.02
C THR A 10 15.52 -17.84 -8.13
N GLY A 11 14.85 -18.97 -7.88
CA GLY A 11 14.56 -19.97 -8.91
C GLY A 11 13.70 -19.41 -10.05
N ILE A 12 12.62 -18.70 -9.73
CA ILE A 12 11.76 -18.04 -10.74
C ILE A 12 12.56 -16.99 -11.52
N CYS A 13 13.37 -16.18 -10.83
CA CYS A 13 14.21 -15.19 -11.49
C CYS A 13 15.23 -15.84 -12.44
N ASP A 14 15.84 -16.96 -12.07
CA ASP A 14 16.78 -17.70 -12.92
C ASP A 14 16.11 -18.16 -14.22
N GLU A 15 14.90 -18.72 -14.15
CA GLU A 15 14.14 -19.14 -15.34
C GLU A 15 13.81 -17.96 -16.26
N ILE A 16 13.38 -16.80 -15.69
CA ILE A 16 13.09 -15.60 -16.48
C ILE A 16 14.38 -15.06 -17.14
N ILE A 17 15.50 -15.07 -16.44
CA ILE A 17 16.79 -14.63 -16.98
C ILE A 17 17.24 -15.54 -18.11
N ASN A 18 17.18 -16.87 -17.92
CA ASN A 18 17.62 -17.87 -18.89
C ASN A 18 16.76 -17.86 -20.16
N SER A 19 15.45 -17.58 -20.02
CA SER A 19 14.55 -17.42 -21.17
C SER A 19 14.74 -16.11 -21.95
N GLY A 20 15.49 -15.16 -21.39
CA GLY A 20 15.69 -13.83 -21.97
C GLY A 20 14.55 -12.84 -21.78
N TYR A 21 13.43 -13.25 -21.18
CA TYR A 21 12.25 -12.38 -20.96
C TYR A 21 12.53 -11.19 -20.07
N GLY A 22 13.46 -11.28 -19.13
CA GLY A 22 13.84 -10.15 -18.25
C GLY A 22 14.39 -8.93 -18.97
N LYS A 23 14.75 -9.04 -20.27
CA LYS A 23 15.20 -7.92 -21.10
C LYS A 23 14.07 -7.15 -21.78
N VAL A 24 12.89 -7.75 -21.92
CA VAL A 24 11.76 -7.19 -22.70
C VAL A 24 10.50 -6.99 -21.87
N LEU A 25 10.38 -7.65 -20.71
CA LEU A 25 9.23 -7.53 -19.83
C LEU A 25 9.57 -6.73 -18.59
N ASN A 26 8.57 -5.99 -18.08
CA ASN A 26 8.64 -5.33 -16.80
C ASN A 26 7.60 -5.97 -15.86
N PHE A 27 8.07 -6.46 -14.72
CA PHE A 27 7.23 -7.12 -13.74
C PHE A 27 7.05 -6.28 -12.47
N TRP A 28 5.90 -6.51 -11.84
CA TRP A 28 5.61 -6.07 -10.47
C TRP A 28 5.76 -7.25 -9.52
N ALA A 29 6.31 -6.99 -8.34
CA ALA A 29 6.36 -7.97 -7.27
C ALA A 29 5.84 -7.39 -5.97
N TYR A 30 4.95 -8.13 -5.30
CA TYR A 30 4.50 -7.78 -3.95
C TYR A 30 5.54 -8.22 -2.93
N ALA A 31 5.97 -7.29 -2.10
CA ALA A 31 6.94 -7.52 -1.03
C ALA A 31 6.48 -6.89 0.29
N ARG A 32 7.00 -7.39 1.38
CA ARG A 32 6.94 -6.75 2.68
C ARG A 32 8.26 -6.05 2.95
N ILE A 33 8.22 -4.99 3.75
CA ILE A 33 9.43 -4.22 4.12
C ILE A 33 10.53 -5.13 4.70
N ASP A 34 10.19 -6.06 5.58
CA ASP A 34 11.11 -6.98 6.24
C ASP A 34 11.74 -8.04 5.32
N THR A 35 11.23 -8.21 4.12
CA THR A 35 11.75 -9.20 3.16
C THR A 35 12.79 -8.63 2.17
N LEU A 36 13.14 -7.34 2.30
CA LEU A 36 14.00 -6.63 1.36
C LEU A 36 15.46 -6.47 1.85
N ASN A 37 15.93 -7.39 2.68
CA ASN A 37 17.26 -7.33 3.26
C ASN A 37 18.35 -8.07 2.47
N ASP A 38 17.98 -8.92 1.53
CA ASP A 38 18.90 -9.72 0.71
C ASP A 38 19.22 -9.01 -0.62
N ASP A 39 20.36 -8.32 -0.65
CA ASP A 39 20.79 -7.54 -1.81
C ASP A 39 21.05 -8.39 -3.05
N GLU A 40 21.54 -9.63 -2.89
CA GLU A 40 21.80 -10.50 -4.02
C GLU A 40 20.48 -10.99 -4.66
N MET A 41 19.49 -11.30 -3.84
CA MET A 41 18.14 -11.59 -4.32
C MET A 41 17.55 -10.38 -5.06
N LEU A 42 17.66 -9.18 -4.51
CA LEU A 42 17.15 -7.95 -5.13
C LEU A 42 17.83 -7.66 -6.48
N LYS A 43 19.15 -7.78 -6.57
CA LYS A 43 19.89 -7.65 -7.84
C LYS A 43 19.41 -8.67 -8.87
N LYS A 44 19.17 -9.92 -8.45
CA LYS A 44 18.64 -10.97 -9.32
C LYS A 44 17.24 -10.66 -9.81
N MET A 45 16.37 -10.13 -8.95
CA MET A 45 15.03 -9.66 -9.31
C MET A 45 15.08 -8.57 -10.38
N LEU A 46 15.95 -7.57 -10.23
CA LEU A 46 16.15 -6.54 -11.26
C LEU A 46 16.62 -7.14 -12.60
N LYS A 47 17.56 -8.09 -12.56
CA LYS A 47 18.06 -8.78 -13.76
C LYS A 47 16.96 -9.60 -14.46
N ALA A 48 16.01 -10.13 -13.68
CA ALA A 48 14.82 -10.82 -14.19
C ALA A 48 13.74 -9.87 -14.73
N GLY A 49 13.93 -8.54 -14.68
CA GLY A 49 12.96 -7.57 -15.19
C GLY A 49 11.90 -7.14 -14.18
N ILE A 50 12.04 -7.49 -12.90
CA ILE A 50 11.17 -6.97 -11.85
C ILE A 50 11.61 -5.53 -11.57
N ARG A 51 10.80 -4.56 -11.99
CA ARG A 51 11.08 -3.13 -11.89
C ARG A 51 10.31 -2.45 -10.77
N TRP A 52 9.17 -2.97 -10.41
CA TRP A 52 8.30 -2.40 -9.41
C TRP A 52 8.14 -3.31 -8.20
N LEU A 53 8.24 -2.72 -7.02
CA LEU A 53 7.92 -3.36 -5.75
C LEU A 53 6.64 -2.74 -5.18
N ALA A 54 5.58 -3.54 -5.08
CA ALA A 54 4.39 -3.15 -4.33
C ALA A 54 4.61 -3.51 -2.86
N LEU A 55 4.87 -2.49 -2.03
CA LEU A 55 5.25 -2.65 -0.64
C LEU A 55 4.05 -2.46 0.30
N GLY A 56 3.75 -3.45 1.12
CA GLY A 56 2.85 -3.30 2.25
C GLY A 56 3.57 -2.57 3.39
N ILE A 57 3.21 -1.31 3.61
CA ILE A 57 3.67 -0.50 4.75
C ILE A 57 2.58 -0.47 5.82
N GLU A 58 1.32 -0.42 5.38
CA GLU A 58 0.08 -0.44 6.13
C GLU A 58 -0.10 0.80 7.01
N SER A 59 0.65 0.94 8.10
CA SER A 59 0.62 2.07 9.03
C SER A 59 2.02 2.43 9.52
N SER A 60 2.26 3.68 9.90
CA SER A 60 3.47 4.13 10.60
C SER A 60 3.54 3.56 12.01
N SER A 61 2.39 3.43 12.67
CA SER A 61 2.29 2.96 14.05
C SER A 61 2.50 1.45 14.16
N LYS A 62 3.53 1.04 14.90
CA LYS A 62 3.76 -0.38 15.23
C LYS A 62 2.57 -0.97 15.99
N HIS A 63 2.00 -0.22 16.95
CA HIS A 63 0.85 -0.65 17.73
C HIS A 63 -0.35 -1.00 16.83
N VAL A 64 -0.66 -0.12 15.88
CA VAL A 64 -1.75 -0.33 14.91
C VAL A 64 -1.49 -1.55 14.01
N ARG A 65 -0.25 -1.74 13.54
CA ARG A 65 0.12 -2.91 12.71
C ARG A 65 0.04 -4.22 13.49
N ASP A 66 0.47 -4.22 14.76
CA ASP A 66 0.45 -5.41 15.62
C ASP A 66 -0.96 -5.88 15.94
N GLY A 67 -1.92 -4.94 16.03
CA GLY A 67 -3.34 -5.22 16.27
C GLY A 67 -4.03 -6.05 15.19
N VAL A 68 -3.47 -6.15 14.00
CA VAL A 68 -4.04 -6.90 12.86
C VAL A 68 -3.28 -8.19 12.51
N VAL A 69 -2.45 -8.72 13.39
CA VAL A 69 -1.72 -10.02 13.27
C VAL A 69 -0.91 -10.19 11.97
N LYS A 70 -1.03 -9.29 11.01
CA LYS A 70 -0.36 -9.32 9.71
C LYS A 70 0.94 -8.52 9.72
N GLY A 71 1.91 -8.96 10.42
CA GLY A 71 3.22 -8.36 10.31
C GLY A 71 3.69 -7.79 11.63
N ARG A 72 4.11 -8.68 12.48
CA ARG A 72 5.06 -8.35 13.53
C ARG A 72 6.35 -7.87 12.85
N PHE A 73 6.30 -6.63 12.33
CA PHE A 73 7.50 -5.94 11.95
C PHE A 73 8.03 -5.27 13.21
N ASP A 74 9.21 -5.63 13.60
CA ASP A 74 9.99 -4.79 14.52
C ASP A 74 10.14 -3.39 13.93
N ASN A 75 10.62 -2.42 14.68
CA ASN A 75 10.84 -1.06 14.20
C ASN A 75 11.83 -1.06 13.02
N PHE A 76 11.32 -1.23 11.80
CA PHE A 76 12.11 -1.08 10.59
C PHE A 76 12.20 0.38 10.21
N ASP A 77 13.37 0.76 9.75
CA ASP A 77 13.56 2.02 9.04
C ASP A 77 12.92 1.93 7.64
N ILE A 78 11.61 2.21 7.60
CA ILE A 78 10.82 2.15 6.36
C ILE A 78 11.42 3.09 5.30
N GLU A 79 11.78 4.30 5.70
CA GLU A 79 12.34 5.31 4.79
C GLU A 79 13.70 4.85 4.24
N GLY A 80 14.58 4.31 5.09
CA GLY A 80 15.87 3.78 4.68
C GLY A 80 15.75 2.57 3.75
N ILE A 81 14.81 1.65 4.01
CA ILE A 81 14.59 0.49 3.14
C ILE A 81 14.03 0.92 1.78
N VAL A 82 13.06 1.83 1.75
CA VAL A 82 12.52 2.35 0.48
C VAL A 82 13.61 3.08 -0.30
N LYS A 83 14.40 3.93 0.36
CA LYS A 83 15.55 4.59 -0.27
C LYS A 83 16.53 3.58 -0.85
N LYS A 84 16.90 2.54 -0.09
CA LYS A 84 17.82 1.48 -0.54
C LYS A 84 17.33 0.82 -1.83
N VAL A 85 16.07 0.36 -1.89
CA VAL A 85 15.58 -0.34 -3.09
C VAL A 85 15.45 0.60 -4.29
N ARG A 86 15.12 1.88 -4.07
CA ARG A 86 15.13 2.90 -5.13
C ARG A 86 16.55 3.17 -5.65
N ASP A 87 17.53 3.29 -4.77
CA ASP A 87 18.95 3.44 -5.14
C ASP A 87 19.48 2.24 -5.94
N MET A 88 18.91 1.05 -5.72
CA MET A 88 19.21 -0.15 -6.52
C MET A 88 18.55 -0.13 -7.91
N GLY A 89 17.56 0.71 -8.16
CA GLY A 89 16.86 0.86 -9.44
C GLY A 89 15.44 0.28 -9.49
N PHE A 90 14.83 -0.01 -8.35
CA PHE A 90 13.40 -0.33 -8.29
C PHE A 90 12.56 0.95 -8.21
N TYR A 91 11.36 0.88 -8.76
CA TYR A 91 10.26 1.78 -8.44
C TYR A 91 9.40 1.17 -7.32
N VAL A 92 8.83 2.02 -6.50
CA VAL A 92 8.05 1.60 -5.33
C VAL A 92 6.61 2.07 -5.45
N GLY A 93 5.68 1.12 -5.33
CA GLY A 93 4.26 1.37 -5.07
C GLY A 93 3.97 1.07 -3.60
N ALA A 94 3.88 2.10 -2.77
CA ALA A 94 3.65 1.93 -1.34
C ALA A 94 2.15 1.80 -1.03
N ASN A 95 1.79 0.83 -0.18
CA ASN A 95 0.41 0.59 0.23
C ASN A 95 0.23 0.96 1.70
N TYR A 96 -0.74 1.84 1.95
CA TYR A 96 -1.13 2.33 3.28
C TYR A 96 -2.58 2.00 3.56
N ILE A 97 -2.91 1.73 4.82
CA ILE A 97 -4.27 1.45 5.27
C ILE A 97 -4.61 2.40 6.40
N PHE A 98 -5.72 3.10 6.30
CA PHE A 98 -6.31 3.91 7.36
C PHE A 98 -7.53 3.21 7.95
N GLY A 99 -7.73 3.37 9.25
CA GLY A 99 -8.87 2.78 9.93
C GLY A 99 -8.70 1.29 10.26
N LEU A 100 -7.49 0.88 10.58
CA LEU A 100 -7.26 -0.38 11.29
C LEU A 100 -7.85 -0.28 12.71
N PRO A 101 -8.21 -1.39 13.37
CA PRO A 101 -8.99 -1.35 14.61
C PRO A 101 -8.50 -0.40 15.69
N ASP A 102 -7.20 -0.29 15.88
CA ASP A 102 -6.56 0.54 16.91
C ASP A 102 -6.19 1.95 16.40
N ASP A 103 -6.55 2.30 15.14
CA ASP A 103 -6.29 3.63 14.60
C ASP A 103 -7.13 4.70 15.28
N ASN A 104 -6.49 5.85 15.44
CA ASN A 104 -7.12 7.14 15.75
C ASN A 104 -6.64 8.19 14.73
N PHE A 105 -7.11 9.44 14.84
CA PHE A 105 -6.74 10.49 13.89
C PHE A 105 -5.24 10.80 13.91
N ASP A 106 -4.59 10.70 15.06
CA ASP A 106 -3.15 10.99 15.18
C ASP A 106 -2.32 9.90 14.48
N SER A 107 -2.64 8.61 14.69
CA SER A 107 -1.93 7.51 14.02
C SER A 107 -2.15 7.49 12.51
N MET A 108 -3.36 7.83 12.04
CA MET A 108 -3.62 7.98 10.60
C MET A 108 -2.85 9.18 10.03
N LYS A 109 -2.77 10.30 10.77
CA LYS A 109 -1.97 11.46 10.36
C LYS A 109 -0.48 11.12 10.29
N GLU A 110 0.07 10.44 11.28
CA GLU A 110 1.46 9.96 11.26
C GLU A 110 1.74 9.06 10.05
N THR A 111 0.77 8.21 9.66
CA THR A 111 0.88 7.36 8.47
C THR A 111 0.87 8.18 7.19
N LEU A 112 0.03 9.22 7.09
CA LEU A 112 0.06 10.16 5.97
C LEU A 112 1.39 10.92 5.92
N ASP A 113 1.84 11.46 7.05
CA ASP A 113 3.12 12.17 7.14
C ASP A 113 4.30 11.27 6.71
N LEU A 114 4.30 9.99 7.11
CA LEU A 114 5.26 9.00 6.64
C LEU A 114 5.17 8.83 5.11
N SER A 115 3.97 8.71 4.56
CA SER A 115 3.79 8.53 3.11
C SER A 115 4.37 9.70 2.31
N LEU A 116 4.18 10.92 2.80
CA LEU A 116 4.73 12.13 2.19
C LEU A 116 6.26 12.18 2.26
N ARG A 117 6.87 11.76 3.38
CA ARG A 117 8.34 11.67 3.50
C ARG A 117 8.94 10.58 2.62
N VAL A 118 8.30 9.41 2.57
CA VAL A 118 8.71 8.29 1.69
C VAL A 118 8.64 8.70 0.23
N ASN A 119 7.64 9.47 -0.16
CA ASN A 119 7.45 10.02 -1.51
C ASN A 119 7.76 9.00 -2.61
N SER A 120 7.09 7.83 -2.56
CA SER A 120 7.26 6.73 -3.51
C SER A 120 6.66 7.07 -4.88
N GLU A 121 7.08 6.36 -5.94
CA GLU A 121 6.62 6.58 -7.32
C GLU A 121 5.11 6.39 -7.47
N TRP A 122 4.51 5.56 -6.61
CA TRP A 122 3.07 5.39 -6.49
C TRP A 122 2.68 5.11 -5.04
N ALA A 123 1.53 5.60 -4.60
CA ALA A 123 0.95 5.28 -3.30
C ALA A 123 -0.50 4.82 -3.46
N ASN A 124 -0.87 3.79 -2.72
CA ASN A 124 -2.27 3.38 -2.55
C ASN A 124 -2.70 3.66 -1.12
N PHE A 125 -3.84 4.32 -0.98
CA PHE A 125 -4.47 4.57 0.30
C PHE A 125 -5.78 3.78 0.37
N TYR A 126 -5.84 2.85 1.30
CA TYR A 126 -6.99 1.98 1.52
C TYR A 126 -7.67 2.31 2.84
N SER A 127 -8.99 2.13 2.89
CA SER A 127 -9.71 2.06 4.15
C SER A 127 -9.66 0.64 4.72
N GLY A 128 -9.60 0.51 6.04
CA GLY A 128 -9.71 -0.79 6.69
C GLY A 128 -11.02 -1.48 6.34
N MET A 129 -10.95 -2.74 5.90
CA MET A 129 -12.10 -3.56 5.53
C MET A 129 -12.04 -4.93 6.21
N ALA A 130 -13.12 -5.32 6.83
CA ALA A 130 -13.26 -6.65 7.42
C ALA A 130 -13.83 -7.64 6.41
N TYR A 131 -13.03 -8.03 5.41
CA TYR A 131 -13.46 -8.98 4.39
C TYR A 131 -13.84 -10.34 4.98
N PRO A 132 -14.90 -11.01 4.50
CA PRO A 132 -15.22 -12.38 4.87
C PRO A 132 -14.01 -13.30 4.69
N GLY A 133 -13.73 -14.12 5.70
CA GLY A 133 -12.54 -14.97 5.75
C GLY A 133 -11.25 -14.30 6.28
N SER A 134 -11.24 -12.98 6.48
CA SER A 134 -10.15 -12.31 7.19
C SER A 134 -10.30 -12.41 8.72
N GLN A 135 -9.22 -12.20 9.45
CA GLN A 135 -9.26 -12.17 10.93
C GLN A 135 -10.07 -10.97 11.48
N LEU A 136 -10.14 -9.89 10.73
CA LEU A 136 -10.93 -8.71 11.10
C LEU A 136 -12.44 -8.99 11.08
N TYR A 137 -12.89 -9.91 10.21
CA TYR A 137 -14.30 -10.20 10.05
C TYR A 137 -14.97 -10.78 11.32
N PRO A 138 -14.48 -11.89 11.93
CA PRO A 138 -15.05 -12.38 13.18
C PRO A 138 -14.86 -11.40 14.34
N MET A 139 -13.77 -10.63 14.36
CA MET A 139 -13.57 -9.59 15.37
C MET A 139 -14.67 -8.52 15.26
N ALA A 140 -14.92 -7.98 14.06
CA ALA A 140 -15.94 -6.97 13.83
C ALA A 140 -17.34 -7.50 14.22
N LYS A 141 -17.66 -8.75 13.88
CA LYS A 141 -18.90 -9.41 14.32
C LYS A 141 -19.03 -9.52 15.84
N ASN A 142 -17.98 -9.92 16.52
CA ASN A 142 -17.97 -10.04 18.00
C ASN A 142 -18.16 -8.66 18.66
N LYS A 143 -17.61 -7.60 18.07
CA LYS A 143 -17.77 -6.21 18.50
C LYS A 143 -19.10 -5.58 18.06
N LYS A 144 -19.91 -6.30 17.29
CA LYS A 144 -21.16 -5.81 16.69
C LYS A 144 -20.95 -4.54 15.84
N TRP A 145 -19.83 -4.45 15.17
CA TRP A 145 -19.55 -3.40 14.22
C TRP A 145 -20.30 -3.68 12.90
N THR A 146 -20.84 -2.63 12.31
CA THR A 146 -21.57 -2.76 11.04
C THR A 146 -20.64 -3.25 9.93
N LEU A 147 -21.11 -4.26 9.20
CA LEU A 147 -20.41 -4.85 8.05
C LEU A 147 -21.25 -4.67 6.77
N PRO A 148 -20.62 -4.62 5.59
CA PRO A 148 -21.33 -4.50 4.33
C PRO A 148 -22.36 -5.62 4.08
N ASP A 149 -22.11 -6.84 4.52
CA ASP A 149 -22.96 -8.02 4.35
C ASP A 149 -23.99 -8.24 5.48
N ASP A 150 -24.14 -7.28 6.39
CA ASP A 150 -25.25 -7.29 7.34
C ASP A 150 -26.60 -7.14 6.61
N LYS A 151 -27.70 -7.59 7.25
CA LYS A 151 -29.05 -7.65 6.67
C LYS A 151 -29.48 -6.33 5.96
N ASN A 152 -29.08 -5.18 6.46
CA ASN A 152 -29.42 -3.87 5.94
C ASN A 152 -28.19 -3.15 5.31
N GLY A 153 -27.11 -3.87 5.09
CA GLY A 153 -25.90 -3.34 4.49
C GLY A 153 -25.97 -3.29 2.95
N PRO A 154 -25.01 -2.64 2.31
CA PRO A 154 -24.94 -2.54 0.86
C PRO A 154 -24.58 -3.85 0.15
N GLY A 155 -24.25 -4.91 0.90
CA GLY A 155 -23.79 -6.17 0.34
C GLY A 155 -22.34 -6.10 -0.15
N TRP A 156 -21.98 -6.94 -1.11
CA TRP A 156 -20.61 -7.06 -1.62
C TRP A 156 -20.03 -5.77 -2.18
N ILE A 157 -20.85 -4.88 -2.73
CA ILE A 157 -20.40 -3.59 -3.24
C ILE A 157 -19.81 -2.69 -2.14
N GLY A 158 -20.25 -2.87 -0.89
CA GLY A 158 -19.74 -2.13 0.27
C GLY A 158 -18.31 -2.48 0.64
N TYR A 159 -17.79 -3.62 0.17
CA TYR A 159 -16.39 -4.01 0.34
C TYR A 159 -15.45 -3.42 -0.72
N SER A 160 -15.99 -2.75 -1.74
CA SER A 160 -15.18 -2.09 -2.76
C SER A 160 -14.55 -0.81 -2.20
N GLN A 161 -13.25 -0.62 -2.41
CA GLN A 161 -12.52 0.58 -1.96
C GLN A 161 -12.96 1.86 -2.69
N HIS A 162 -13.59 1.74 -3.88
CA HIS A 162 -13.89 2.86 -4.78
C HIS A 162 -15.37 2.91 -5.20
N SER A 163 -16.25 2.21 -4.48
CA SER A 163 -17.70 2.28 -4.71
C SER A 163 -18.32 3.47 -3.99
N TYR A 164 -19.38 4.05 -4.53
CA TYR A 164 -20.23 5.01 -3.81
C TYR A 164 -20.91 4.43 -2.56
N GLN A 165 -20.99 3.10 -2.46
CA GLN A 165 -21.57 2.38 -1.34
C GLN A 165 -20.48 1.77 -0.45
N THR A 166 -19.24 2.21 -0.62
CA THR A 166 -18.12 1.78 0.23
C THR A 166 -18.47 1.95 1.71
N LEU A 167 -18.38 0.88 2.47
CA LEU A 167 -18.62 0.87 3.91
C LEU A 167 -17.39 0.37 4.66
N PRO A 168 -16.42 1.26 4.95
CA PRO A 168 -15.23 0.88 5.69
C PRO A 168 -15.55 0.45 7.11
N LEU A 169 -14.67 -0.38 7.65
CA LEU A 169 -14.71 -0.74 9.06
C LEU A 169 -14.52 0.53 9.91
N ARG A 170 -15.27 0.64 11.00
CA ARG A 170 -14.95 1.60 12.03
C ARG A 170 -13.73 1.15 12.84
N THR A 171 -13.08 2.06 13.53
CA THR A 171 -12.09 1.73 14.57
C THR A 171 -12.76 1.77 15.96
N GLU A 172 -11.98 1.55 17.01
CA GLU A 172 -12.43 1.82 18.38
C GLU A 172 -12.77 3.31 18.61
N HIS A 173 -12.14 4.21 17.85
CA HIS A 173 -12.16 5.65 18.08
C HIS A 173 -12.87 6.44 17.00
N ILE A 174 -12.96 5.91 15.75
CA ILE A 174 -13.37 6.67 14.56
C ILE A 174 -14.46 5.89 13.80
N LYS A 175 -15.46 6.59 13.27
CA LYS A 175 -16.48 5.99 12.40
C LYS A 175 -15.90 5.65 11.01
N GLY A 176 -16.42 4.62 10.36
CA GLY A 176 -15.98 4.23 9.02
C GLY A 176 -16.10 5.35 7.98
N SER A 177 -17.14 6.19 8.07
CA SER A 177 -17.28 7.37 7.20
C SER A 177 -16.17 8.41 7.37
N GLU A 178 -15.69 8.61 8.60
CA GLU A 178 -14.60 9.54 8.90
C GLU A 178 -13.26 8.96 8.43
N VAL A 179 -13.08 7.64 8.51
CA VAL A 179 -11.92 6.95 7.91
C VAL A 179 -11.91 7.13 6.40
N LEU A 180 -13.06 6.99 5.74
CA LEU A 180 -13.18 7.18 4.29
C LEU A 180 -12.84 8.61 3.88
N GLU A 181 -13.38 9.59 4.60
CA GLU A 181 -13.08 11.01 4.36
C GLU A 181 -11.59 11.32 4.55
N PHE A 182 -10.97 10.74 5.59
CA PHE A 182 -9.53 10.89 5.81
C PHE A 182 -8.71 10.30 4.67
N ARG A 183 -9.06 9.08 4.19
CA ARG A 183 -8.41 8.43 3.05
C ARG A 183 -8.45 9.31 1.79
N ASP A 184 -9.62 9.90 1.50
CA ASP A 184 -9.78 10.75 0.32
C ASP A 184 -8.95 12.04 0.42
N LYS A 185 -8.89 12.64 1.62
CA LYS A 185 -8.00 13.78 1.88
C LYS A 185 -6.52 13.42 1.78
N ALA A 186 -6.14 12.22 2.23
CA ALA A 186 -4.77 11.73 2.12
C ALA A 186 -4.36 11.51 0.66
N PHE A 187 -5.26 10.98 -0.17
CA PHE A 187 -5.04 10.86 -1.62
C PHE A 187 -4.76 12.23 -2.25
N ASP A 188 -5.62 13.21 -1.97
CA ASP A 188 -5.44 14.57 -2.47
C ASP A 188 -4.12 15.20 -1.98
N ALA A 189 -3.80 15.05 -0.69
CA ALA A 189 -2.59 15.60 -0.10
C ALA A 189 -1.32 15.00 -0.73
N TYR A 190 -1.33 13.72 -1.04
CA TYR A 190 -0.18 13.03 -1.65
C TYR A 190 -0.01 13.40 -3.13
N PHE A 191 -1.02 13.13 -3.96
CA PHE A 191 -0.90 13.23 -5.41
C PHE A 191 -0.89 14.68 -5.93
N LYS A 192 -1.32 15.65 -5.13
CA LYS A 192 -1.24 17.09 -5.45
C LYS A 192 -0.05 17.79 -4.82
N SER A 193 0.79 17.09 -4.04
CA SER A 193 1.97 17.71 -3.44
C SER A 193 3.01 18.06 -4.51
N GLN A 194 3.66 19.22 -4.35
CA GLN A 194 4.70 19.67 -5.26
C GLN A 194 5.92 18.73 -5.23
N ASP A 195 6.23 18.15 -4.07
CA ASP A 195 7.34 17.22 -3.92
C ASP A 195 7.10 15.93 -4.73
N TYR A 196 5.87 15.41 -4.68
CA TYR A 196 5.49 14.23 -5.47
C TYR A 196 5.53 14.51 -6.96
N LEU A 197 4.90 15.59 -7.42
CA LEU A 197 4.87 15.94 -8.84
C LEU A 197 6.28 16.22 -9.39
N SER A 198 7.13 16.89 -8.61
CA SER A 198 8.53 17.12 -8.95
C SER A 198 9.33 15.82 -9.05
N MET A 199 9.10 14.88 -8.12
CA MET A 199 9.72 13.56 -8.14
C MET A 199 9.28 12.79 -9.38
N VAL A 200 7.99 12.74 -9.69
CA VAL A 200 7.44 12.04 -10.88
C VAL A 200 8.03 12.62 -12.17
N LYS A 201 8.05 13.95 -12.29
CA LYS A 201 8.65 14.63 -13.44
C LYS A 201 10.12 14.26 -13.62
N LYS A 202 10.89 14.19 -12.55
CA LYS A 202 12.31 13.83 -12.58
C LYS A 202 12.53 12.35 -12.89
N THR A 203 11.67 11.47 -12.36
CA THR A 203 11.83 10.01 -12.47
C THR A 203 11.34 9.47 -13.82
N PHE A 204 10.28 10.04 -14.35
CA PHE A 204 9.64 9.63 -15.59
C PHE A 204 9.72 10.76 -16.63
N ASP A 205 8.75 11.67 -16.65
CA ASP A 205 8.70 12.83 -17.54
C ASP A 205 7.60 13.84 -17.13
N GLU A 206 7.56 14.97 -17.85
CA GLU A 206 6.55 16.02 -17.70
C GLU A 206 5.14 15.53 -18.06
N GLN A 207 5.02 14.67 -19.07
CA GLN A 207 3.73 14.17 -19.53
C GLN A 207 3.09 13.28 -18.46
N THR A 208 3.87 12.44 -17.80
CA THR A 208 3.42 11.60 -16.69
C THR A 208 2.95 12.46 -15.50
N ALA A 209 3.70 13.49 -15.13
CA ALA A 209 3.30 14.41 -14.07
C ALA A 209 1.98 15.12 -14.40
N SER A 210 1.84 15.68 -15.61
CA SER A 210 0.60 16.31 -16.11
C SER A 210 -0.58 15.33 -16.13
N HIS A 211 -0.36 14.06 -16.47
CA HIS A 211 -1.41 13.04 -16.43
C HIS A 211 -1.90 12.81 -15.02
N ILE A 212 -1.00 12.73 -14.05
CA ILE A 212 -1.36 12.55 -12.62
C ILE A 212 -2.13 13.76 -12.09
N GLU A 213 -1.72 14.98 -12.43
CA GLU A 213 -2.47 16.19 -12.07
C GLU A 213 -3.91 16.15 -12.59
N LYS A 214 -4.10 15.77 -13.85
CA LYS A 214 -5.43 15.60 -14.44
C LYS A 214 -6.23 14.49 -13.73
N MET A 215 -5.61 13.35 -13.47
CA MET A 215 -6.24 12.23 -12.76
C MET A 215 -6.70 12.67 -11.36
N SER A 216 -5.84 13.37 -10.61
CA SER A 216 -6.16 13.81 -9.24
C SER A 216 -7.17 14.96 -9.19
N SER A 217 -7.48 15.62 -10.32
CA SER A 217 -8.54 16.63 -10.39
C SER A 217 -9.95 16.03 -10.48
N HIS A 218 -10.08 14.77 -10.88
CA HIS A 218 -11.37 14.08 -10.95
C HIS A 218 -11.78 13.61 -9.56
N LYS A 219 -12.90 14.15 -9.07
CA LYS A 219 -13.50 13.65 -7.82
C LYS A 219 -14.51 12.56 -8.18
N LEU A 220 -14.46 11.46 -7.45
CA LEU A 220 -15.56 10.52 -7.41
C LEU A 220 -16.76 11.29 -6.83
N LYS A 221 -17.81 11.44 -7.63
CA LYS A 221 -19.04 12.16 -7.20
C LYS A 221 -19.90 11.27 -6.34
#